data_d4e5805e24974e1ccc7e2cd5b40dce4f
#
_entry.id   d4e5805e24974e1ccc7e2cd5b40dce4f
#
_cell.length_a   1.000
_cell.length_b   1.000
_cell.length_c   1.000
_cell.angle_alpha   90.00
_cell.angle_beta   90.00
_cell.angle_gamma   90.00
#
_symmetry.space_group_name_H-M   'P 1'
#
loop_
_entity.id
_entity.type
_entity.pdbx_description
1 polymer ?
#
loop_
_entity_poly.entity_id
_entity_poly.type
_entity_poly.pdbx_seq_one_letter_code
_entity_poly.pdbx_strand_id
1 'polypeptide(L)'
;MRPKRNLNRDCIRGLNYGPSRTLLLAAFLFTSTVPSFAQIGSTSGSQGANPYAGSVPTDAVPGVLSISLLDAIDRGLKQNLGALLSNANTELARGERWEQLSALLPHVTAAPFIDWSKISLAEEGLGSLKIPGLNFPSSIRFSYFDARANLTQSVFDWQSINDARAASQNLKSSEYSYKDARDLVVLAVGITYLQAIADAASVDAADAQVKAAQAVYDQASAQANAGTSAPIDALRTKVELQTRQQQLIQASNDLAIQKLNLARAIGLAPGQEFELADKSPYQPLEGMTVEEALARAYASRSDYQAAMATERAAEFSRRAAVAGYFPSLDFNADYGMAGAHASTETTVSDIRGTLNIPIFKGGSVHGDILQADARLTQSREQLNNLRAQIDADVRTALLNLQSSDELVAVARSNVDLAEQTLTQSRDRFSAGVADSVEVVQSEEAVASAHQQYIDSLFNDDSAKLSLVRAMGMAEEGVKEYFKGQ
;
A
#
# COMPACT_ATOMS: atom_id res chain seq x y z
N MET A 1 9.09 -12.72 55.10
CA MET A 1 10.25 -13.27 55.83
C MET A 1 11.52 -12.98 55.05
N ARG A 2 12.30 -12.02 55.55
CA ARG A 2 13.75 -11.85 55.26
C ARG A 2 14.50 -12.85 56.15
N PRO A 3 15.81 -13.19 55.87
CA PRO A 3 16.84 -12.19 56.08
C PRO A 3 18.02 -12.15 55.08
N LYS A 4 18.68 -11.00 55.21
CA LYS A 4 20.01 -10.59 54.74
C LYS A 4 21.14 -11.39 55.40
N ARG A 5 22.34 -11.39 54.76
CA ARG A 5 23.70 -11.22 55.36
C ARG A 5 24.70 -11.09 54.22
N ASN A 6 25.32 -10.12 54.15
CA ASN A 6 26.46 -9.24 54.43
C ASN A 6 27.78 -9.95 54.75
N LEU A 7 28.87 -9.30 54.21
CA LEU A 7 30.27 -9.23 54.66
C LEU A 7 31.21 -10.39 54.25
N ASN A 8 32.36 -10.18 53.66
CA ASN A 8 33.45 -9.42 54.24
C ASN A 8 34.56 -9.12 53.20
N ARG A 9 35.18 -8.01 53.42
CA ARG A 9 36.44 -7.43 52.99
C ARG A 9 37.65 -8.23 53.45
N ASP A 10 38.76 -7.88 52.78
CA ASP A 10 40.15 -7.75 53.23
C ASP A 10 41.15 -8.84 52.90
N CYS A 11 42.22 -8.48 52.24
CA CYS A 11 43.64 -8.36 52.63
C CYS A 11 44.56 -8.61 51.43
N ILE A 12 45.20 -7.58 50.92
CA ILE A 12 46.46 -6.87 51.29
C ILE A 12 47.75 -7.52 50.73
N ARG A 13 48.56 -6.60 50.12
CA ARG A 13 50.04 -6.57 49.94
C ARG A 13 50.56 -7.47 48.81
N GLY A 14 51.28 -6.99 47.82
CA GLY A 14 52.22 -5.89 47.80
C GLY A 14 53.53 -6.42 47.22
N LEU A 15 53.97 -5.93 46.05
CA LEU A 15 55.37 -5.99 45.68
C LEU A 15 55.67 -4.84 44.66
N ASN A 16 56.41 -3.92 45.14
CA ASN A 16 57.10 -2.87 44.40
C ASN A 16 58.21 -3.49 43.53
N TYR A 17 58.32 -3.06 42.28
CA TYR A 17 59.61 -2.82 41.61
C TYR A 17 59.45 -1.67 40.60
N GLY A 18 60.39 -0.79 40.71
CA GLY A 18 60.50 0.55 40.17
C GLY A 18 60.85 0.66 38.65
N PRO A 19 61.22 1.86 38.20
CA PRO A 19 60.77 2.41 36.93
C PRO A 19 61.77 2.22 35.81
N SER A 20 61.29 1.95 34.56
CA SER A 20 62.08 2.32 33.40
C SER A 20 61.24 2.39 32.12
N ARG A 21 61.36 3.58 31.51
CA ARG A 21 61.13 3.87 30.10
C ARG A 21 59.67 4.01 29.61
N THR A 22 59.23 5.25 29.72
CA THR A 22 58.25 5.89 28.86
C THR A 22 58.53 5.61 27.38
N LEU A 23 57.72 4.78 26.74
CA LEU A 23 57.52 4.75 25.30
C LEU A 23 56.23 5.50 25.04
N LEU A 24 56.36 6.73 24.56
CA LEU A 24 55.32 7.56 23.98
C LEU A 24 54.81 6.87 22.70
N LEU A 25 53.78 6.06 22.83
CA LEU A 25 52.96 5.65 21.69
C LEU A 25 52.01 6.83 21.40
N ALA A 26 52.37 7.67 20.44
CA ALA A 26 51.48 8.62 19.84
C ALA A 26 50.40 7.81 19.07
N ALA A 27 49.30 7.54 19.75
CA ALA A 27 48.09 7.08 19.07
C ALA A 27 47.59 8.25 18.23
N PHE A 28 47.85 8.24 16.93
CA PHE A 28 47.11 9.00 15.96
C PHE A 28 45.68 8.49 15.93
N LEU A 29 44.82 9.09 16.77
CA LEU A 29 43.40 9.03 16.64
C LEU A 29 43.00 9.69 15.32
N PHE A 30 42.97 8.92 14.24
CA PHE A 30 42.15 9.25 13.10
C PHE A 30 40.70 9.23 13.57
N THR A 31 40.21 10.35 14.03
CA THR A 31 38.77 10.56 14.13
C THR A 31 38.26 10.60 12.70
N SER A 32 37.89 9.42 12.18
CA SER A 32 36.98 9.33 11.06
C SER A 32 35.66 9.93 11.56
N THR A 33 35.42 11.19 11.26
CA THR A 33 34.10 11.77 11.28
C THR A 33 33.30 11.05 10.19
N VAL A 34 32.71 9.93 10.55
CA VAL A 34 31.58 9.38 9.82
C VAL A 34 30.52 10.47 9.87
N PRO A 35 30.11 11.06 8.75
CA PRO A 35 28.93 11.92 8.79
C PRO A 35 27.82 11.04 9.35
N SER A 36 27.35 11.37 10.55
CA SER A 36 26.05 10.89 11.03
C SER A 36 25.08 11.33 9.96
N PHE A 37 24.70 10.40 9.09
CA PHE A 37 23.43 10.53 8.41
C PHE A 37 22.42 10.68 9.51
N ALA A 38 21.94 11.90 9.71
CA ALA A 38 20.78 12.15 10.50
C ALA A 38 19.77 11.09 10.02
N GLN A 39 19.45 10.16 10.91
CA GLN A 39 18.21 9.40 10.78
C GLN A 39 17.16 10.49 10.58
N ILE A 40 16.72 10.63 9.34
CA ILE A 40 15.46 11.29 9.07
C ILE A 40 14.51 10.50 9.93
N GLY A 41 14.17 11.10 11.07
CA GLY A 41 13.19 10.55 11.98
C GLY A 41 12.04 10.14 11.09
N SER A 42 11.66 8.87 11.13
CA SER A 42 10.40 8.44 10.62
C SER A 42 9.38 9.40 11.22
N THR A 43 9.02 10.43 10.44
CA THR A 43 7.79 11.15 10.70
C THR A 43 6.79 10.04 10.86
N SER A 44 6.28 9.86 12.06
CA SER A 44 5.09 9.09 12.35
C SER A 44 4.00 9.70 11.47
N GLY A 45 4.03 9.35 10.20
CA GLY A 45 2.95 9.58 9.26
C GLY A 45 1.76 8.93 9.93
N SER A 46 0.70 9.67 10.08
CA SER A 46 -0.56 9.30 10.66
C SER A 46 -0.86 7.84 10.32
N GLN A 47 -0.66 6.95 11.30
CA GLN A 47 -1.13 5.58 11.19
C GLN A 47 -2.65 5.67 11.04
N GLY A 48 -3.15 5.38 9.85
CA GLY A 48 -4.58 5.29 9.58
C GLY A 48 -5.09 5.97 8.30
N ALA A 49 -4.28 6.73 7.57
CA ALA A 49 -4.76 7.24 6.29
C ALA A 49 -4.82 6.10 5.27
N ASN A 50 -6.03 5.75 4.86
CA ASN A 50 -6.23 4.81 3.74
C ASN A 50 -5.50 5.36 2.50
N PRO A 51 -4.45 4.67 1.98
CA PRO A 51 -3.67 5.16 0.85
C PRO A 51 -4.53 5.36 -0.41
N TYR A 52 -5.66 4.67 -0.50
CA TYR A 52 -6.60 4.76 -1.62
C TYR A 52 -7.56 5.96 -1.53
N ALA A 53 -7.59 6.69 -0.41
CA ALA A 53 -8.35 7.92 -0.23
C ALA A 53 -7.60 9.18 -0.71
N GLY A 54 -6.35 9.05 -1.16
CA GLY A 54 -5.51 10.15 -1.62
C GLY A 54 -5.06 9.98 -3.07
N SER A 55 -4.74 11.08 -3.73
CA SER A 55 -4.24 11.09 -5.11
C SER A 55 -3.29 12.25 -5.35
N VAL A 56 -2.59 12.19 -6.46
CA VAL A 56 -1.75 13.29 -6.97
C VAL A 56 -2.65 14.21 -7.81
N PRO A 57 -2.81 15.50 -7.44
CA PRO A 57 -3.68 16.43 -8.19
C PRO A 57 -3.17 16.63 -9.61
N THR A 58 -4.12 16.73 -10.55
CA THR A 58 -3.86 17.16 -11.94
C THR A 58 -3.98 18.69 -12.04
N ASP A 59 -3.59 19.26 -13.18
CA ASP A 59 -3.79 20.67 -13.45
C ASP A 59 -5.30 21.00 -13.55
N ALA A 60 -5.67 22.23 -13.12
CA ALA A 60 -7.05 22.69 -13.20
C ALA A 60 -7.50 22.85 -14.67
N VAL A 61 -8.71 22.39 -14.96
CA VAL A 61 -9.34 22.52 -16.28
C VAL A 61 -10.40 23.64 -16.20
N PRO A 62 -10.45 24.59 -17.14
CA PRO A 62 -11.47 25.63 -17.14
C PRO A 62 -12.89 25.07 -17.28
N GLY A 63 -13.83 25.53 -16.42
CA GLY A 63 -15.23 25.13 -16.46
C GLY A 63 -15.62 24.04 -15.46
N VAL A 64 -16.92 23.71 -15.44
CA VAL A 64 -17.48 22.64 -14.61
C VAL A 64 -17.34 21.33 -15.36
N LEU A 65 -16.74 20.33 -14.71
CA LEU A 65 -16.55 18.99 -15.29
C LEU A 65 -17.78 18.13 -15.00
N SER A 66 -18.31 17.45 -16.01
CA SER A 66 -19.29 16.39 -15.80
C SER A 66 -18.54 15.06 -15.65
N ILE A 67 -18.69 14.38 -14.52
CA ILE A 67 -17.94 13.18 -14.18
C ILE A 67 -18.91 12.03 -13.96
N SER A 68 -18.75 10.96 -14.75
CA SER A 68 -19.43 9.68 -14.56
C SER A 68 -18.68 8.76 -13.60
N LEU A 69 -19.31 7.68 -13.13
CA LEU A 69 -18.64 6.63 -12.32
C LEU A 69 -17.40 6.08 -13.05
N LEU A 70 -17.53 5.81 -14.35
CA LEU A 70 -16.41 5.27 -15.13
C LEU A 70 -15.28 6.29 -15.29
N ASP A 71 -15.60 7.58 -15.49
CA ASP A 71 -14.61 8.65 -15.54
C ASP A 71 -13.90 8.84 -14.21
N ALA A 72 -14.63 8.75 -13.10
CA ALA A 72 -14.08 8.83 -11.75
C ALA A 72 -13.09 7.67 -11.50
N ILE A 73 -13.47 6.46 -11.86
CA ILE A 73 -12.61 5.27 -11.74
C ILE A 73 -11.37 5.40 -12.63
N ASP A 74 -11.49 5.81 -13.90
CA ASP A 74 -10.34 5.97 -14.79
C ASP A 74 -9.35 7.02 -14.28
N ARG A 75 -9.86 8.14 -13.75
CA ARG A 75 -9.02 9.15 -13.09
C ARG A 75 -8.36 8.60 -11.82
N GLY A 76 -9.12 7.91 -10.97
CA GLY A 76 -8.60 7.25 -9.78
C GLY A 76 -7.46 6.28 -10.11
N LEU A 77 -7.64 5.40 -11.09
CA LEU A 77 -6.62 4.46 -11.53
C LEU A 77 -5.33 5.12 -12.02
N LYS A 78 -5.40 6.34 -12.56
CA LYS A 78 -4.24 7.10 -13.04
C LYS A 78 -3.55 7.94 -11.96
N GLN A 79 -4.31 8.46 -11.00
CA GLN A 79 -3.83 9.50 -10.07
C GLN A 79 -3.80 9.04 -8.61
N ASN A 80 -4.45 7.94 -8.26
CA ASN A 80 -4.55 7.49 -6.88
C ASN A 80 -3.18 7.08 -6.33
N LEU A 81 -2.86 7.58 -5.13
CA LEU A 81 -1.58 7.37 -4.48
C LEU A 81 -1.30 5.87 -4.23
N GLY A 82 -2.32 5.09 -3.85
CA GLY A 82 -2.17 3.65 -3.60
C GLY A 82 -1.71 2.89 -4.86
N ALA A 83 -2.30 3.18 -6.01
CA ALA A 83 -1.89 2.60 -7.28
C ALA A 83 -0.49 3.05 -7.70
N LEU A 84 -0.18 4.35 -7.55
CA LEU A 84 1.14 4.91 -7.91
C LEU A 84 2.26 4.32 -7.05
N LEU A 85 2.06 4.20 -5.72
CA LEU A 85 3.03 3.59 -4.83
C LEU A 85 3.22 2.10 -5.12
N SER A 86 2.16 1.36 -5.43
CA SER A 86 2.26 -0.05 -5.77
C SER A 86 2.98 -0.27 -7.10
N ASN A 87 2.79 0.63 -8.09
CA ASN A 87 3.57 0.63 -9.32
C ASN A 87 5.06 0.89 -9.05
N ALA A 88 5.39 1.87 -8.19
CA ALA A 88 6.77 2.15 -7.80
C ALA A 88 7.43 0.94 -7.11
N ASN A 89 6.68 0.21 -6.26
CA ASN A 89 7.17 -1.03 -5.65
C ASN A 89 7.44 -2.13 -6.69
N THR A 90 6.69 -2.16 -7.80
CA THR A 90 6.96 -3.08 -8.92
C THR A 90 8.28 -2.73 -9.62
N GLU A 91 8.57 -1.43 -9.81
CA GLU A 91 9.86 -1.00 -10.35
C GLU A 91 11.04 -1.32 -9.40
N LEU A 92 10.85 -1.17 -8.08
CA LEU A 92 11.84 -1.62 -7.08
C LEU A 92 12.13 -3.10 -7.21
N ALA A 93 11.10 -3.95 -7.24
CA ALA A 93 11.26 -5.40 -7.40
C ALA A 93 11.91 -5.77 -8.75
N ARG A 94 11.69 -4.97 -9.79
CA ARG A 94 12.38 -5.13 -11.08
C ARG A 94 13.88 -4.82 -10.96
N GLY A 95 14.22 -3.76 -10.22
CA GLY A 95 15.62 -3.42 -9.90
C GLY A 95 16.30 -4.54 -9.11
N GLU A 96 15.67 -5.04 -8.06
CA GLU A 96 16.17 -6.16 -7.24
C GLU A 96 16.39 -7.43 -8.07
N ARG A 97 15.46 -7.73 -9.00
CA ARG A 97 15.65 -8.86 -9.93
C ARG A 97 16.89 -8.67 -10.81
N TRP A 98 17.12 -7.46 -11.34
CA TRP A 98 18.32 -7.18 -12.12
C TRP A 98 19.59 -7.31 -11.28
N GLU A 99 19.57 -6.88 -10.02
CA GLU A 99 20.68 -7.03 -9.08
C GLU A 99 21.01 -8.52 -8.88
N GLN A 100 20.01 -9.36 -8.60
CA GLN A 100 20.24 -10.81 -8.45
C GLN A 100 20.69 -11.48 -9.75
N LEU A 101 20.17 -11.05 -10.90
CA LEU A 101 20.62 -11.55 -12.20
C LEU A 101 22.06 -11.15 -12.51
N SER A 102 22.52 -9.98 -12.03
CA SER A 102 23.87 -9.50 -12.27
C SER A 102 24.92 -10.46 -11.72
N ALA A 103 24.64 -11.17 -10.62
CA ALA A 103 25.53 -12.19 -10.08
C ALA A 103 25.88 -13.33 -11.07
N LEU A 104 25.03 -13.54 -12.09
CA LEU A 104 25.22 -14.55 -13.14
C LEU A 104 25.84 -13.99 -14.43
N LEU A 105 26.00 -12.66 -14.51
CA LEU A 105 26.53 -11.98 -15.69
C LEU A 105 28.01 -11.64 -15.52
N PRO A 106 28.75 -11.46 -16.63
CA PRO A 106 30.15 -11.05 -16.56
C PRO A 106 30.26 -9.63 -16.00
N HIS A 107 31.16 -9.44 -15.04
CA HIS A 107 31.53 -8.14 -14.49
C HIS A 107 32.90 -7.75 -15.03
N VAL A 108 32.97 -6.60 -15.68
CA VAL A 108 34.22 -6.03 -16.18
C VAL A 108 34.51 -4.77 -15.40
N THR A 109 35.68 -4.74 -14.76
CA THR A 109 36.16 -3.58 -14.01
C THR A 109 37.53 -3.20 -14.48
N ALA A 110 37.87 -1.91 -14.47
CA ALA A 110 39.21 -1.41 -14.70
C ALA A 110 39.58 -0.47 -13.56
N ALA A 111 40.71 -0.75 -12.89
CA ALA A 111 41.14 0.02 -11.73
C ALA A 111 42.67 0.31 -11.86
N PRO A 112 43.04 1.26 -12.70
CA PRO A 112 44.46 1.65 -12.79
C PRO A 112 44.91 2.27 -11.47
N PHE A 113 46.09 1.86 -11.00
CA PHE A 113 46.68 2.44 -9.81
C PHE A 113 48.20 2.56 -9.93
N ILE A 114 48.76 3.46 -9.16
CA ILE A 114 50.22 3.63 -8.96
C ILE A 114 50.45 3.48 -7.45
N ASP A 115 51.29 2.53 -7.09
CA ASP A 115 51.74 2.34 -5.71
C ASP A 115 53.16 2.80 -5.55
N TRP A 116 53.44 3.51 -4.49
CA TRP A 116 54.77 4.01 -4.12
C TRP A 116 55.10 3.52 -2.72
N SER A 117 55.81 2.40 -2.65
CA SER A 117 56.11 1.73 -1.41
C SER A 117 57.59 1.88 -1.00
N LYS A 118 57.78 2.03 0.32
CA LYS A 118 59.09 1.95 0.95
C LYS A 118 59.08 0.85 1.99
N ILE A 119 59.73 -0.26 1.71
CA ILE A 119 59.81 -1.42 2.60
C ILE A 119 61.11 -1.34 3.39
N SER A 120 61.04 -1.56 4.71
CA SER A 120 62.18 -1.69 5.60
C SER A 120 62.68 -3.13 5.60
N LEU A 121 63.85 -3.42 5.02
CA LEU A 121 64.42 -4.74 5.05
C LEU A 121 64.81 -5.21 6.46
N ALA A 122 64.94 -4.24 7.38
CA ALA A 122 65.19 -4.60 8.79
C ALA A 122 63.95 -5.20 9.48
N GLU A 123 62.74 -4.75 9.14
CA GLU A 123 61.47 -5.29 9.63
C GLU A 123 61.23 -6.71 9.09
N GLU A 124 61.63 -6.99 7.85
CA GLU A 124 61.57 -8.32 7.21
C GLU A 124 62.68 -9.29 7.68
N GLY A 125 63.49 -8.89 8.66
CA GLY A 125 64.55 -9.70 9.21
C GLY A 125 65.85 -9.78 8.35
N LEU A 126 65.83 -9.16 7.18
CA LEU A 126 66.97 -9.15 6.24
C LEU A 126 68.03 -8.13 6.60
N GLY A 127 67.74 -7.16 7.46
CA GLY A 127 68.70 -6.13 7.91
C GLY A 127 69.84 -6.69 8.81
N SER A 128 69.73 -7.87 9.33
CA SER A 128 70.73 -8.55 10.15
C SER A 128 71.53 -9.59 9.37
N LEU A 129 71.16 -9.89 8.13
CA LEU A 129 71.87 -10.88 7.29
C LEU A 129 73.20 -10.28 6.76
N LYS A 130 74.33 -10.76 7.30
CA LYS A 130 75.65 -10.44 6.82
C LYS A 130 76.16 -11.56 5.89
N ILE A 131 75.95 -11.34 4.60
CA ILE A 131 76.52 -12.24 3.59
C ILE A 131 77.81 -11.63 3.07
N PRO A 132 78.99 -12.28 3.11
CA PRO A 132 80.22 -11.76 2.58
C PRO A 132 80.08 -11.37 1.10
N GLY A 133 80.31 -10.09 0.78
CA GLY A 133 80.18 -9.56 -0.58
C GLY A 133 78.80 -9.00 -0.98
N LEU A 134 77.78 -9.05 -0.11
CA LEU A 134 76.42 -8.48 -0.34
C LEU A 134 76.09 -7.48 0.79
N ASN A 135 75.91 -6.21 0.41
CA ASN A 135 75.34 -5.20 1.31
C ASN A 135 73.87 -4.99 1.02
N PHE A 136 73.01 -5.33 1.96
CA PHE A 136 71.59 -5.07 1.86
C PHE A 136 71.29 -3.63 2.35
N PRO A 137 70.58 -2.79 1.56
CA PRO A 137 70.14 -1.50 2.04
C PRO A 137 69.12 -1.67 3.17
N SER A 138 69.08 -0.73 4.12
CA SER A 138 68.13 -0.78 5.23
C SER A 138 66.67 -0.65 4.80
N SER A 139 66.44 -0.08 3.61
CA SER A 139 65.12 0.06 3.01
C SER A 139 65.21 0.07 1.48
N ILE A 140 64.22 -0.47 0.82
CA ILE A 140 64.05 -0.43 -0.64
C ILE A 140 62.81 0.42 -0.94
N ARG A 141 62.95 1.31 -1.95
CA ARG A 141 61.83 2.09 -2.52
C ARG A 141 61.53 1.50 -3.89
N PHE A 142 60.26 1.24 -4.15
CA PHE A 142 59.84 0.86 -5.48
C PHE A 142 58.51 1.53 -5.80
N SER A 143 58.26 1.76 -7.06
CA SER A 143 56.94 2.11 -7.58
C SER A 143 56.41 0.93 -8.37
N TYR A 144 55.10 0.80 -8.37
CA TYR A 144 54.40 -0.18 -9.14
C TYR A 144 53.21 0.48 -9.83
N PHE A 145 53.14 0.36 -11.14
CA PHE A 145 52.03 0.78 -11.96
C PHE A 145 51.27 -0.45 -12.43
N ASP A 146 49.96 -0.40 -12.32
CA ASP A 146 49.05 -1.47 -12.78
C ASP A 146 47.82 -0.84 -13.43
N ALA A 147 47.52 -1.27 -14.64
CA ALA A 147 46.35 -0.85 -15.39
C ALA A 147 45.76 -2.05 -16.12
N ARG A 148 44.94 -2.78 -15.43
CA ARG A 148 44.27 -3.99 -15.96
C ARG A 148 42.76 -3.86 -15.97
N ALA A 149 42.14 -4.45 -17.00
CA ALA A 149 40.72 -4.77 -17.00
C ALA A 149 40.55 -6.18 -16.41
N ASN A 150 39.70 -6.31 -15.44
CA ASN A 150 39.39 -7.59 -14.78
C ASN A 150 37.97 -8.01 -15.17
N LEU A 151 37.86 -9.21 -15.70
CA LEU A 151 36.59 -9.90 -15.96
C LEU A 151 36.36 -10.94 -14.88
N THR A 152 35.26 -10.85 -14.17
CA THR A 152 34.83 -11.87 -13.22
C THR A 152 33.43 -12.36 -13.61
N GLN A 153 33.25 -13.68 -13.63
CA GLN A 153 31.93 -14.28 -13.92
C GLN A 153 31.78 -15.57 -13.14
N SER A 154 30.63 -15.71 -12.48
CA SER A 154 30.19 -17.00 -11.97
C SER A 154 29.65 -17.83 -13.12
N VAL A 155 30.36 -18.91 -13.48
CA VAL A 155 29.96 -19.82 -14.56
C VAL A 155 28.88 -20.79 -14.07
N PHE A 156 29.00 -21.22 -12.83
CA PHE A 156 28.04 -22.09 -12.18
C PHE A 156 28.01 -21.79 -10.68
N ASP A 157 26.86 -21.30 -10.22
CA ASP A 157 26.53 -21.14 -8.81
C ASP A 157 25.03 -21.41 -8.61
N TRP A 158 24.75 -22.55 -7.98
CA TRP A 158 23.37 -22.97 -7.77
C TRP A 158 22.61 -22.06 -6.79
N GLN A 159 23.33 -21.41 -5.88
CA GLN A 159 22.76 -20.40 -4.97
C GLN A 159 22.29 -19.19 -5.75
N SER A 160 23.18 -18.53 -6.49
CA SER A 160 22.85 -17.34 -7.31
C SER A 160 21.75 -17.61 -8.34
N ILE A 161 21.72 -18.82 -8.94
CA ILE A 161 20.65 -19.22 -9.86
C ILE A 161 19.28 -19.24 -9.14
N ASN A 162 19.21 -19.80 -7.93
CA ASN A 162 17.97 -19.86 -7.19
C ASN A 162 17.57 -18.49 -6.60
N ASP A 163 18.53 -17.66 -6.19
CA ASP A 163 18.27 -16.27 -5.75
C ASP A 163 17.69 -15.44 -6.89
N ALA A 164 18.21 -15.53 -8.11
CA ALA A 164 17.66 -14.89 -9.29
C ALA A 164 16.24 -15.39 -9.64
N ARG A 165 15.96 -16.68 -9.42
CA ARG A 165 14.62 -17.25 -9.57
C ARG A 165 13.66 -16.73 -8.49
N ALA A 166 14.12 -16.66 -7.24
CA ALA A 166 13.34 -16.08 -6.14
C ALA A 166 12.99 -14.62 -6.42
N ALA A 167 13.96 -13.80 -6.84
CA ALA A 167 13.74 -12.40 -7.21
C ALA A 167 12.76 -12.27 -8.39
N SER A 168 12.80 -13.20 -9.36
CA SER A 168 11.84 -13.23 -10.47
C SER A 168 10.40 -13.54 -10.01
N GLN A 169 10.23 -14.38 -8.97
CA GLN A 169 8.90 -14.60 -8.37
C GLN A 169 8.46 -13.43 -7.51
N ASN A 170 9.38 -12.75 -6.80
CA ASN A 170 9.09 -11.52 -6.06
C ASN A 170 8.61 -10.40 -6.99
N LEU A 171 9.25 -10.21 -8.15
CA LEU A 171 8.77 -9.27 -9.15
C LEU A 171 7.34 -9.63 -9.60
N LYS A 172 7.08 -10.91 -9.87
CA LYS A 172 5.75 -11.38 -10.26
C LYS A 172 4.71 -11.15 -9.17
N SER A 173 5.08 -11.34 -7.89
CA SER A 173 4.23 -11.01 -6.75
C SER A 173 3.91 -9.51 -6.71
N SER A 174 4.91 -8.64 -6.93
CA SER A 174 4.71 -7.19 -6.97
C SER A 174 3.82 -6.75 -8.14
N GLU A 175 3.95 -7.38 -9.31
CA GLU A 175 3.06 -7.13 -10.47
C GLU A 175 1.59 -7.49 -10.16
N TYR A 176 1.35 -8.59 -9.46
CA TYR A 176 0.01 -8.96 -9.00
C TYR A 176 -0.49 -8.04 -7.88
N SER A 177 0.37 -7.64 -6.94
CA SER A 177 0.04 -6.66 -5.90
C SER A 177 -0.35 -5.30 -6.49
N TYR A 178 0.27 -4.90 -7.60
CA TYR A 178 -0.13 -3.70 -8.33
C TYR A 178 -1.54 -3.84 -8.93
N LYS A 179 -1.89 -5.00 -9.50
CA LYS A 179 -3.25 -5.25 -10.00
C LYS A 179 -4.27 -5.24 -8.85
N ASP A 180 -3.93 -5.84 -7.71
CA ASP A 180 -4.78 -5.81 -6.51
C ASP A 180 -5.00 -4.39 -6.00
N ALA A 181 -3.94 -3.56 -5.99
CA ALA A 181 -4.05 -2.14 -5.63
C ALA A 181 -4.99 -1.37 -6.57
N ARG A 182 -5.00 -1.69 -7.88
CA ARG A 182 -5.94 -1.11 -8.84
C ARG A 182 -7.39 -1.51 -8.52
N ASP A 183 -7.63 -2.78 -8.22
CA ASP A 183 -8.96 -3.26 -7.81
C ASP A 183 -9.46 -2.56 -6.53
N LEU A 184 -8.55 -2.30 -5.58
CA LEU A 184 -8.88 -1.54 -4.36
C LEU A 184 -9.16 -0.06 -4.65
N VAL A 185 -8.48 0.55 -5.62
CA VAL A 185 -8.79 1.92 -6.09
C VAL A 185 -10.18 1.96 -6.71
N VAL A 186 -10.53 0.99 -7.55
CA VAL A 186 -11.88 0.90 -8.16
C VAL A 186 -12.94 0.84 -7.07
N LEU A 187 -12.75 0.00 -6.06
CA LEU A 187 -13.69 -0.11 -4.94
C LEU A 187 -13.79 1.20 -4.15
N ALA A 188 -12.65 1.79 -3.76
CA ALA A 188 -12.62 3.00 -2.94
C ALA A 188 -13.23 4.20 -3.67
N VAL A 189 -12.87 4.43 -4.93
CA VAL A 189 -13.41 5.51 -5.76
C VAL A 189 -14.88 5.27 -6.05
N GLY A 190 -15.26 4.02 -6.38
CA GLY A 190 -16.65 3.65 -6.66
C GLY A 190 -17.57 3.91 -5.47
N ILE A 191 -17.21 3.45 -4.28
CA ILE A 191 -17.99 3.71 -3.05
C ILE A 191 -18.07 5.22 -2.77
N THR A 192 -16.96 5.96 -2.94
CA THR A 192 -16.94 7.40 -2.69
C THR A 192 -17.84 8.15 -3.69
N TYR A 193 -17.89 7.71 -4.94
CA TYR A 193 -18.74 8.27 -5.98
C TYR A 193 -20.23 7.95 -5.73
N LEU A 194 -20.56 6.70 -5.40
CA LEU A 194 -21.93 6.29 -5.06
C LEU A 194 -22.46 7.03 -3.83
N GLN A 195 -21.62 7.25 -2.82
CA GLN A 195 -21.97 8.06 -1.67
C GLN A 195 -22.30 9.52 -2.09
N ALA A 196 -21.53 10.10 -3.02
CA ALA A 196 -21.83 11.44 -3.51
C ALA A 196 -23.16 11.50 -4.27
N ILE A 197 -23.55 10.44 -5.00
CA ILE A 197 -24.88 10.33 -5.61
C ILE A 197 -25.97 10.23 -4.54
N ALA A 198 -25.78 9.42 -3.51
CA ALA A 198 -26.73 9.29 -2.41
C ALA A 198 -26.93 10.61 -1.66
N ASP A 199 -25.82 11.33 -1.40
CA ASP A 199 -25.88 12.64 -0.76
C ASP A 199 -26.59 13.67 -1.66
N ALA A 200 -26.38 13.63 -2.99
CA ALA A 200 -27.08 14.49 -3.93
C ALA A 200 -28.61 14.18 -3.94
N ALA A 201 -28.98 12.91 -3.93
CA ALA A 201 -30.40 12.50 -3.80
C ALA A 201 -31.00 12.95 -2.46
N SER A 202 -30.22 12.92 -1.38
CA SER A 202 -30.66 13.42 -0.07
C SER A 202 -30.90 14.94 -0.07
N VAL A 203 -30.09 15.74 -0.80
CA VAL A 203 -30.33 17.17 -0.99
C VAL A 203 -31.61 17.41 -1.76
N ASP A 204 -31.83 16.67 -2.86
CA ASP A 204 -33.07 16.82 -3.67
C ASP A 204 -34.33 16.46 -2.84
N ALA A 205 -34.24 15.39 -2.03
CA ALA A 205 -35.32 14.99 -1.13
C ALA A 205 -35.58 16.04 -0.04
N ALA A 206 -34.54 16.59 0.57
CA ALA A 206 -34.66 17.62 1.60
C ALA A 206 -35.23 18.92 1.03
N ASP A 207 -34.86 19.32 -0.19
CA ASP A 207 -35.44 20.51 -0.87
C ASP A 207 -36.94 20.31 -1.15
N ALA A 208 -37.34 19.11 -1.62
CA ALA A 208 -38.75 18.76 -1.80
C ALA A 208 -39.54 18.84 -0.48
N GLN A 209 -38.94 18.37 0.63
CA GLN A 209 -39.55 18.40 1.97
C GLN A 209 -39.69 19.86 2.46
N VAL A 210 -38.69 20.73 2.24
CA VAL A 210 -38.81 22.16 2.58
C VAL A 210 -39.97 22.81 1.82
N LYS A 211 -40.13 22.55 0.52
CA LYS A 211 -41.24 23.03 -0.29
C LYS A 211 -42.60 22.55 0.20
N ALA A 212 -42.66 21.27 0.60
CA ALA A 212 -43.86 20.66 1.17
C ALA A 212 -44.25 21.28 2.52
N ALA A 213 -43.30 21.42 3.44
CA ALA A 213 -43.51 22.03 4.75
C ALA A 213 -43.87 23.54 4.64
N GLN A 214 -43.31 24.26 3.66
CA GLN A 214 -43.68 25.66 3.37
C GLN A 214 -45.14 25.74 2.98
N ALA A 215 -45.64 24.89 2.09
CA ALA A 215 -47.03 24.89 1.66
C ALA A 215 -47.99 24.61 2.83
N VAL A 216 -47.64 23.66 3.72
CA VAL A 216 -48.45 23.36 4.93
C VAL A 216 -48.45 24.54 5.91
N TYR A 217 -47.29 25.19 6.11
CA TYR A 217 -47.22 26.40 6.96
C TYR A 217 -48.05 27.54 6.40
N ASP A 218 -48.01 27.81 5.08
CA ASP A 218 -48.77 28.87 4.44
C ASP A 218 -50.27 28.60 4.59
N GLN A 219 -50.70 27.34 4.43
CA GLN A 219 -52.10 26.96 4.66
C GLN A 219 -52.53 27.13 6.13
N ALA A 220 -51.75 26.61 7.09
CA ALA A 220 -52.05 26.72 8.51
C ALA A 220 -52.05 28.21 8.97
N SER A 221 -51.14 29.02 8.47
CA SER A 221 -51.08 30.46 8.75
C SER A 221 -52.33 31.20 8.20
N ALA A 222 -52.77 30.89 6.97
CA ALA A 222 -54.00 31.45 6.38
C ALA A 222 -55.24 31.05 7.17
N GLN A 223 -55.36 29.78 7.60
CA GLN A 223 -56.50 29.29 8.42
C GLN A 223 -56.50 29.98 9.81
N ALA A 224 -55.34 30.11 10.47
CA ALA A 224 -55.25 30.80 11.74
C ALA A 224 -55.63 32.30 11.62
N ASN A 225 -55.21 32.99 10.55
CA ASN A 225 -55.56 34.37 10.28
C ASN A 225 -57.06 34.55 9.96
N ALA A 226 -57.68 33.58 9.36
CA ALA A 226 -59.12 33.52 9.11
C ALA A 226 -59.94 33.10 10.33
N GLY A 227 -59.31 32.71 11.44
CA GLY A 227 -59.96 32.24 12.66
C GLY A 227 -60.58 30.85 12.55
N THR A 228 -60.24 30.05 11.52
CA THR A 228 -60.75 28.73 11.25
C THR A 228 -59.90 27.60 11.87
N SER A 229 -58.65 27.93 12.30
CA SER A 229 -57.79 27.01 13.08
C SER A 229 -57.15 27.73 14.28
N ALA A 230 -56.59 26.94 15.22
CA ALA A 230 -55.93 27.47 16.39
C ALA A 230 -54.55 28.07 16.02
N PRO A 231 -54.12 29.22 16.59
CA PRO A 231 -52.83 29.85 16.29
C PRO A 231 -51.60 28.90 16.58
N ILE A 232 -51.80 27.93 17.44
CA ILE A 232 -50.76 26.93 17.79
C ILE A 232 -50.40 26.06 16.57
N ASP A 233 -51.33 25.78 15.65
CA ASP A 233 -51.09 24.98 14.47
C ASP A 233 -50.14 25.69 13.51
N ALA A 234 -50.30 27.00 13.30
CA ALA A 234 -49.34 27.79 12.51
C ALA A 234 -47.95 27.86 13.15
N LEU A 235 -47.84 27.85 14.48
CA LEU A 235 -46.55 27.80 15.17
C LEU A 235 -45.87 26.44 15.02
N ARG A 236 -46.63 25.30 15.11
CA ARG A 236 -46.10 23.97 14.92
C ARG A 236 -45.58 23.73 13.50
N THR A 237 -46.38 24.13 12.49
CA THR A 237 -45.98 23.99 11.09
C THR A 237 -44.78 24.88 10.75
N LYS A 238 -44.64 26.06 11.43
CA LYS A 238 -43.46 26.91 11.30
C LYS A 238 -42.19 26.26 11.88
N VAL A 239 -42.33 25.61 13.02
CA VAL A 239 -41.18 24.83 13.64
C VAL A 239 -40.78 23.72 12.69
N GLU A 240 -41.73 22.96 12.12
CA GLU A 240 -41.46 21.92 11.15
C GLU A 240 -40.73 22.46 9.91
N LEU A 241 -41.21 23.54 9.32
CA LEU A 241 -40.54 24.21 8.19
C LEU A 241 -39.07 24.55 8.54
N GLN A 242 -38.82 25.12 9.72
CA GLN A 242 -37.45 25.46 10.16
C GLN A 242 -36.58 24.20 10.34
N THR A 243 -37.18 23.12 10.83
CA THR A 243 -36.48 21.82 10.95
C THR A 243 -36.07 21.29 9.58
N ARG A 244 -36.97 21.33 8.58
CA ARG A 244 -36.67 20.91 7.20
C ARG A 244 -35.61 21.82 6.53
N GLN A 245 -35.66 23.12 6.76
CA GLN A 245 -34.62 24.05 6.29
C GLN A 245 -33.26 23.74 6.90
N GLN A 246 -33.21 23.40 8.20
CA GLN A 246 -31.96 22.96 8.84
C GLN A 246 -31.41 21.66 8.23
N GLN A 247 -32.30 20.68 7.96
CA GLN A 247 -31.91 19.40 7.32
C GLN A 247 -31.35 19.61 5.91
N LEU A 248 -31.95 20.50 5.11
CA LEU A 248 -31.46 20.87 3.79
C LEU A 248 -30.06 21.51 3.84
N ILE A 249 -29.81 22.40 4.80
CA ILE A 249 -28.48 23.00 5.00
C ILE A 249 -27.47 21.91 5.33
N GLN A 250 -27.83 20.94 6.19
CA GLN A 250 -26.96 19.85 6.58
C GLN A 250 -26.66 18.91 5.40
N ALA A 251 -27.68 18.47 4.68
CA ALA A 251 -27.51 17.62 3.49
C ALA A 251 -26.65 18.30 2.41
N SER A 252 -26.84 19.61 2.19
CA SER A 252 -26.03 20.38 1.24
C SER A 252 -24.56 20.46 1.66
N ASN A 253 -24.30 20.60 2.96
CA ASN A 253 -22.92 20.58 3.49
C ASN A 253 -22.28 19.19 3.35
N ASP A 254 -23.02 18.12 3.64
CA ASP A 254 -22.53 16.75 3.56
C ASP A 254 -22.18 16.39 2.11
N LEU A 255 -23.02 16.76 1.13
CA LEU A 255 -22.71 16.65 -0.29
C LEU A 255 -21.44 17.42 -0.68
N ALA A 256 -21.28 18.66 -0.17
CA ALA A 256 -20.08 19.45 -0.46
C ALA A 256 -18.81 18.78 0.08
N ILE A 257 -18.85 18.26 1.30
CA ILE A 257 -17.75 17.49 1.90
C ILE A 257 -17.46 16.22 1.08
N GLN A 258 -18.51 15.49 0.70
CA GLN A 258 -18.33 14.26 -0.09
C GLN A 258 -17.76 14.52 -1.48
N LYS A 259 -18.18 15.61 -2.14
CA LYS A 259 -17.54 16.07 -3.38
C LYS A 259 -16.04 16.38 -3.19
N LEU A 260 -15.64 16.99 -2.07
CA LEU A 260 -14.23 17.22 -1.78
C LEU A 260 -13.46 15.89 -1.57
N ASN A 261 -14.06 14.90 -0.89
CA ASN A 261 -13.48 13.58 -0.71
C ASN A 261 -13.31 12.88 -2.06
N LEU A 262 -14.31 12.92 -2.92
CA LEU A 262 -14.25 12.38 -4.26
C LEU A 262 -13.18 13.07 -5.11
N ALA A 263 -13.13 14.40 -5.12
CA ALA A 263 -12.12 15.18 -5.84
C ALA A 263 -10.70 14.77 -5.41
N ARG A 264 -10.52 14.58 -4.10
CA ARG A 264 -9.25 14.11 -3.54
C ARG A 264 -8.91 12.66 -3.94
N ALA A 265 -9.92 11.78 -4.03
CA ALA A 265 -9.69 10.37 -4.40
C ALA A 265 -9.33 10.21 -5.89
N ILE A 266 -9.88 11.06 -6.76
CA ILE A 266 -9.70 10.99 -8.22
C ILE A 266 -8.66 11.97 -8.79
N GLY A 267 -7.98 12.74 -7.94
CA GLY A 267 -6.89 13.63 -8.34
C GLY A 267 -7.33 14.90 -9.07
N LEU A 268 -8.49 15.47 -8.74
CA LEU A 268 -8.86 16.78 -9.24
C LEU A 268 -8.02 17.88 -8.60
N ALA A 269 -7.80 18.95 -9.34
CA ALA A 269 -7.15 20.15 -8.81
C ALA A 269 -7.97 20.73 -7.64
N PRO A 270 -7.32 21.27 -6.60
CA PRO A 270 -8.02 21.94 -5.52
C PRO A 270 -8.89 23.08 -6.05
N GLY A 271 -10.18 23.08 -5.70
CA GLY A 271 -11.14 24.09 -6.16
C GLY A 271 -11.74 23.86 -7.54
N GLN A 272 -11.44 22.72 -8.20
CA GLN A 272 -12.08 22.36 -9.47
C GLN A 272 -13.56 22.01 -9.21
N GLU A 273 -14.44 22.72 -9.86
CA GLU A 273 -15.88 22.45 -9.82
C GLU A 273 -16.25 21.30 -10.76
N PHE A 274 -17.14 20.42 -10.29
CA PHE A 274 -17.65 19.30 -11.08
C PHE A 274 -19.08 18.94 -10.66
N GLU A 275 -19.78 18.29 -11.59
CA GLU A 275 -21.12 17.72 -11.41
C GLU A 275 -21.07 16.21 -11.63
N LEU A 276 -21.94 15.50 -10.91
CA LEU A 276 -22.12 14.06 -11.09
C LEU A 276 -23.01 13.84 -12.33
N ALA A 277 -22.52 13.03 -13.26
CA ALA A 277 -23.24 12.77 -14.51
C ALA A 277 -24.36 11.73 -14.35
N ASP A 278 -24.13 10.77 -13.44
CA ASP A 278 -24.98 9.60 -13.29
C ASP A 278 -26.08 9.85 -12.25
N LYS A 279 -27.26 9.26 -12.53
CA LYS A 279 -28.32 9.07 -11.55
C LYS A 279 -28.44 7.57 -11.34
N SER A 280 -28.18 7.06 -10.14
CA SER A 280 -28.16 5.63 -9.86
C SER A 280 -29.57 5.01 -10.02
N PRO A 281 -29.93 4.41 -11.16
CA PRO A 281 -31.13 3.60 -11.28
C PRO A 281 -30.85 2.23 -10.70
N TYR A 282 -31.74 1.76 -9.80
CA TYR A 282 -31.68 0.41 -9.29
C TYR A 282 -31.78 -0.61 -10.44
N GLN A 283 -30.76 -1.48 -10.53
CA GLN A 283 -30.73 -2.63 -11.44
C GLN A 283 -30.42 -3.88 -10.63
N PRO A 284 -31.38 -4.84 -10.52
CA PRO A 284 -31.09 -6.10 -9.83
C PRO A 284 -30.01 -6.88 -10.57
N LEU A 285 -29.08 -7.48 -9.83
CA LEU A 285 -28.07 -8.37 -10.39
C LEU A 285 -28.67 -9.77 -10.55
N GLU A 286 -28.44 -10.43 -11.69
CA GLU A 286 -28.81 -11.83 -11.86
C GLU A 286 -28.11 -12.73 -10.82
N GLY A 287 -28.86 -13.66 -10.23
CA GLY A 287 -28.37 -14.50 -9.15
C GLY A 287 -27.17 -15.36 -9.58
N MET A 288 -26.09 -15.27 -8.83
CA MET A 288 -24.88 -16.08 -9.00
C MET A 288 -24.78 -17.08 -7.83
N THR A 289 -24.35 -18.32 -8.12
CA THR A 289 -24.11 -19.31 -7.05
C THR A 289 -22.79 -19.04 -6.34
N VAL A 290 -22.71 -19.49 -5.07
CA VAL A 290 -21.46 -19.35 -4.27
C VAL A 290 -20.29 -20.05 -4.95
N GLU A 291 -20.54 -21.24 -5.52
CA GLU A 291 -19.54 -22.06 -6.18
C GLU A 291 -18.96 -21.37 -7.42
N GLU A 292 -19.80 -20.72 -8.22
CA GLU A 292 -19.35 -19.95 -9.40
C GLU A 292 -18.55 -18.72 -8.99
N ALA A 293 -18.99 -17.98 -7.97
CA ALA A 293 -18.29 -16.81 -7.45
C ALA A 293 -16.91 -17.19 -6.87
N LEU A 294 -16.82 -18.29 -6.11
CA LEU A 294 -15.55 -18.80 -5.58
C LEU A 294 -14.62 -19.27 -6.68
N ALA A 295 -15.13 -19.97 -7.69
CA ALA A 295 -14.30 -20.41 -8.82
C ALA A 295 -13.69 -19.22 -9.56
N ARG A 296 -14.46 -18.14 -9.78
CA ARG A 296 -13.97 -16.89 -10.36
C ARG A 296 -12.95 -16.22 -9.44
N ALA A 297 -13.22 -16.11 -8.15
CA ALA A 297 -12.31 -15.50 -7.17
C ALA A 297 -10.93 -16.17 -7.17
N TYR A 298 -10.86 -17.50 -7.09
CA TYR A 298 -9.57 -18.21 -7.11
C TYR A 298 -8.83 -18.10 -8.45
N ALA A 299 -9.54 -17.90 -9.56
CA ALA A 299 -8.93 -17.71 -10.87
C ALA A 299 -8.41 -16.28 -11.08
N SER A 300 -9.14 -15.27 -10.60
CA SER A 300 -8.95 -13.86 -10.99
C SER A 300 -8.30 -12.99 -9.91
N ARG A 301 -8.46 -13.31 -8.61
CA ARG A 301 -7.95 -12.46 -7.51
C ARG A 301 -6.44 -12.29 -7.59
N SER A 302 -6.03 -11.05 -7.75
CA SER A 302 -4.62 -10.68 -7.88
C SER A 302 -3.84 -10.85 -6.56
N ASP A 303 -4.45 -10.61 -5.40
CA ASP A 303 -3.83 -10.85 -4.09
C ASP A 303 -3.50 -12.34 -3.88
N TYR A 304 -4.38 -13.25 -4.32
CA TYR A 304 -4.14 -14.69 -4.28
C TYR A 304 -2.98 -15.11 -5.19
N GLN A 305 -2.91 -14.55 -6.41
CA GLN A 305 -1.81 -14.80 -7.33
C GLN A 305 -0.49 -14.24 -6.79
N ALA A 306 -0.52 -13.07 -6.13
CA ALA A 306 0.65 -12.48 -5.46
C ALA A 306 1.16 -13.38 -4.34
N ALA A 307 0.27 -13.89 -3.48
CA ALA A 307 0.62 -14.79 -2.39
C ALA A 307 1.22 -16.12 -2.88
N MET A 308 0.68 -16.70 -3.97
CA MET A 308 1.26 -17.89 -4.60
C MET A 308 2.66 -17.62 -5.18
N ALA A 309 2.88 -16.45 -5.76
CA ALA A 309 4.20 -16.06 -6.26
C ALA A 309 5.20 -15.87 -5.10
N THR A 310 4.78 -15.29 -3.98
CA THR A 310 5.57 -15.15 -2.75
C THR A 310 5.96 -16.50 -2.16
N GLU A 311 5.03 -17.47 -2.10
CA GLU A 311 5.34 -18.82 -1.67
C GLU A 311 6.42 -19.47 -2.57
N ARG A 312 6.28 -19.35 -3.89
CA ARG A 312 7.27 -19.86 -4.85
C ARG A 312 8.63 -19.18 -4.70
N ALA A 313 8.65 -17.87 -4.41
CA ALA A 313 9.89 -17.16 -4.11
C ALA A 313 10.58 -17.74 -2.87
N ALA A 314 9.83 -17.99 -1.79
CA ALA A 314 10.35 -18.61 -0.58
C ALA A 314 10.86 -20.05 -0.84
N GLU A 315 10.22 -20.83 -1.72
CA GLU A 315 10.74 -22.14 -2.13
C GLU A 315 12.08 -22.04 -2.85
N PHE A 316 12.25 -21.07 -3.76
CA PHE A 316 13.54 -20.86 -4.42
C PHE A 316 14.59 -20.35 -3.45
N SER A 317 14.26 -19.46 -2.52
CA SER A 317 15.17 -18.99 -1.46
C SER A 317 15.63 -20.15 -0.56
N ARG A 318 14.73 -21.08 -0.24
CA ARG A 318 15.11 -22.31 0.46
C ARG A 318 16.09 -23.17 -0.34
N ARG A 319 15.86 -23.32 -1.66
CA ARG A 319 16.79 -24.05 -2.55
C ARG A 319 18.14 -23.34 -2.65
N ALA A 320 18.15 -22.01 -2.63
CA ALA A 320 19.38 -21.22 -2.58
C ALA A 320 20.16 -21.46 -1.29
N ALA A 321 19.49 -21.49 -0.13
CA ALA A 321 20.10 -21.80 1.15
C ALA A 321 20.73 -23.22 1.17
N VAL A 322 20.02 -24.22 0.65
CA VAL A 322 20.54 -25.59 0.51
C VAL A 322 21.74 -25.65 -0.44
N ALA A 323 21.73 -24.80 -1.48
CA ALA A 323 22.82 -24.71 -2.45
C ALA A 323 24.15 -24.22 -1.83
N GLY A 324 24.12 -23.65 -0.64
CA GLY A 324 25.33 -23.33 0.13
C GLY A 324 26.24 -24.51 0.46
N TYR A 325 25.74 -25.73 0.29
CA TYR A 325 26.55 -26.98 0.35
C TYR A 325 27.16 -27.42 -0.99
N PHE A 326 26.72 -26.81 -2.11
CA PHE A 326 27.17 -27.23 -3.43
C PHE A 326 28.41 -26.44 -3.88
N PRO A 327 29.23 -27.00 -4.79
CA PRO A 327 30.35 -26.30 -5.35
C PRO A 327 29.90 -25.18 -6.29
N SER A 328 30.72 -24.10 -6.35
CA SER A 328 30.61 -23.05 -7.37
C SER A 328 31.83 -23.04 -8.29
N LEU A 329 31.64 -22.61 -9.51
CA LEU A 329 32.70 -22.43 -10.52
C LEU A 329 32.73 -20.98 -10.98
N ASP A 330 33.84 -20.32 -10.69
CA ASP A 330 34.07 -18.94 -11.05
C ASP A 330 35.16 -18.83 -12.11
N PHE A 331 34.97 -17.95 -13.06
CA PHE A 331 35.93 -17.58 -14.10
C PHE A 331 36.41 -16.16 -13.84
N ASN A 332 37.74 -16.01 -13.79
CA ASN A 332 38.41 -14.74 -13.66
C ASN A 332 39.42 -14.59 -14.79
N ALA A 333 39.46 -13.45 -15.43
CA ALA A 333 40.46 -13.13 -16.39
C ALA A 333 40.90 -11.65 -16.24
N ASP A 334 42.16 -11.39 -16.33
CA ASP A 334 42.66 -10.03 -16.42
C ASP A 334 43.60 -9.85 -17.61
N TYR A 335 43.56 -8.64 -18.15
CA TYR A 335 44.40 -8.23 -19.25
C TYR A 335 44.75 -6.75 -19.12
N GLY A 336 46.05 -6.41 -19.25
CA GLY A 336 46.48 -5.02 -19.19
C GLY A 336 47.98 -4.87 -19.15
N MET A 337 48.43 -3.82 -18.48
CA MET A 337 49.84 -3.45 -18.38
C MET A 337 50.23 -3.29 -16.92
N ALA A 338 51.41 -3.83 -16.56
CA ALA A 338 51.98 -3.63 -15.22
C ALA A 338 53.50 -3.40 -15.34
N GLY A 339 54.07 -2.61 -14.45
CA GLY A 339 55.51 -2.31 -14.44
C GLY A 339 55.95 -1.42 -13.30
N ALA A 340 57.23 -1.17 -13.22
CA ALA A 340 57.79 -0.27 -12.19
C ALA A 340 57.35 1.18 -12.39
N HIS A 341 57.15 1.61 -13.63
CA HIS A 341 56.67 2.95 -14.01
C HIS A 341 55.79 2.84 -15.24
N ALA A 342 54.91 3.83 -15.46
CA ALA A 342 54.03 3.90 -16.61
C ALA A 342 54.76 3.98 -17.98
N SER A 343 56.06 4.12 -17.98
CA SER A 343 56.92 4.13 -19.18
C SER A 343 57.73 2.85 -19.41
N THR A 344 57.61 1.87 -18.48
CA THR A 344 58.34 0.58 -18.53
C THR A 344 57.38 -0.60 -18.31
N GLU A 345 56.14 -0.40 -18.71
CA GLU A 345 55.07 -1.39 -18.57
C GLU A 345 55.29 -2.56 -19.53
N THR A 346 54.84 -3.71 -19.09
CA THR A 346 54.74 -4.94 -19.90
C THR A 346 53.31 -5.45 -19.88
N THR A 347 52.84 -5.98 -20.99
CA THR A 347 51.53 -6.62 -21.06
C THR A 347 51.48 -7.85 -20.17
N VAL A 348 50.50 -7.89 -19.31
CA VAL A 348 50.24 -9.00 -18.39
C VAL A 348 48.83 -9.51 -18.58
N SER A 349 48.65 -10.81 -18.44
CA SER A 349 47.32 -11.43 -18.48
C SER A 349 47.28 -12.64 -17.55
N ASP A 350 46.20 -12.86 -16.88
CA ASP A 350 45.90 -14.06 -16.11
C ASP A 350 44.51 -14.59 -16.51
N ILE A 351 44.38 -15.88 -16.64
CA ILE A 351 43.11 -16.55 -16.89
C ILE A 351 42.99 -17.70 -15.89
N ARG A 352 41.96 -17.66 -15.05
CA ARG A 352 41.79 -18.59 -13.95
C ARG A 352 40.35 -19.11 -13.86
N GLY A 353 40.16 -20.40 -13.86
CA GLY A 353 38.94 -21.05 -13.42
C GLY A 353 39.12 -21.55 -11.97
N THR A 354 38.22 -21.18 -11.08
CA THR A 354 38.25 -21.54 -9.68
C THR A 354 37.04 -22.37 -9.34
N LEU A 355 37.25 -23.65 -8.96
CA LEU A 355 36.19 -24.50 -8.40
C LEU A 355 36.26 -24.39 -6.87
N ASN A 356 35.25 -23.78 -6.29
CA ASN A 356 35.11 -23.62 -4.83
C ASN A 356 34.19 -24.71 -4.27
N ILE A 357 34.74 -25.59 -3.44
CA ILE A 357 34.01 -26.68 -2.82
C ILE A 357 33.95 -26.43 -1.31
N PRO A 358 32.76 -26.06 -0.75
CA PRO A 358 32.61 -25.82 0.67
C PRO A 358 32.65 -27.17 1.45
N ILE A 359 33.72 -27.39 2.22
CA ILE A 359 33.86 -28.59 3.06
C ILE A 359 33.18 -28.40 4.43
N PHE A 360 33.39 -27.25 5.04
CA PHE A 360 32.79 -26.89 6.34
C PHE A 360 32.68 -25.37 6.51
N LYS A 361 31.48 -24.89 6.72
CA LYS A 361 31.18 -23.48 6.91
C LYS A 361 30.72 -23.13 8.36
N GLY A 362 31.20 -23.89 9.38
CA GLY A 362 30.89 -23.58 10.78
C GLY A 362 29.40 -23.61 11.16
N GLY A 363 28.56 -24.31 10.38
CA GLY A 363 27.12 -24.42 10.63
C GLY A 363 26.27 -23.29 10.02
N SER A 364 26.87 -22.28 9.34
CA SER A 364 26.13 -21.16 8.74
C SER A 364 25.05 -21.63 7.76
N VAL A 365 25.38 -22.57 6.86
CA VAL A 365 24.42 -23.12 5.87
C VAL A 365 23.23 -23.78 6.55
N HIS A 366 23.45 -24.48 7.69
CA HIS A 366 22.34 -25.04 8.45
C HIS A 366 21.42 -23.95 9.03
N GLY A 367 22.02 -22.87 9.54
CA GLY A 367 21.28 -21.69 10.01
C GLY A 367 20.46 -21.04 8.91
N ASP A 368 21.05 -20.88 7.71
CA ASP A 368 20.37 -20.32 6.54
C ASP A 368 19.18 -21.19 6.10
N ILE A 369 19.33 -22.51 6.11
CA ILE A 369 18.25 -23.45 5.80
C ILE A 369 17.11 -23.33 6.82
N LEU A 370 17.42 -23.28 8.12
CA LEU A 370 16.40 -23.13 9.17
C LEU A 370 15.60 -21.80 8.99
N GLN A 371 16.29 -20.71 8.67
CA GLN A 371 15.63 -19.43 8.38
C GLN A 371 14.74 -19.51 7.14
N ALA A 372 15.24 -20.12 6.06
CA ALA A 372 14.51 -20.28 4.82
C ALA A 372 13.28 -21.20 4.99
N ASP A 373 13.41 -22.29 5.76
CA ASP A 373 12.29 -23.18 6.10
C ASP A 373 11.21 -22.45 6.91
N ALA A 374 11.62 -21.63 7.87
CA ALA A 374 10.68 -20.81 8.66
C ALA A 374 9.93 -19.80 7.77
N ARG A 375 10.63 -19.10 6.85
CA ARG A 375 10.01 -18.16 5.90
C ARG A 375 9.04 -18.87 4.94
N LEU A 376 9.41 -20.04 4.44
CA LEU A 376 8.54 -20.85 3.58
C LEU A 376 7.27 -21.28 4.33
N THR A 377 7.41 -21.75 5.57
CA THR A 377 6.27 -22.09 6.43
C THR A 377 5.37 -20.88 6.63
N GLN A 378 5.95 -19.71 6.96
CA GLN A 378 5.18 -18.47 7.11
C GLN A 378 4.41 -18.12 5.84
N SER A 379 5.03 -18.19 4.67
CA SER A 379 4.36 -17.88 3.39
C SER A 379 3.23 -18.85 3.08
N ARG A 380 3.39 -20.14 3.43
CA ARG A 380 2.33 -21.16 3.26
C ARG A 380 1.13 -20.91 4.16
N GLU A 381 1.38 -20.59 5.43
CA GLU A 381 0.30 -20.28 6.37
C GLU A 381 -0.42 -18.98 6.00
N GLN A 382 0.28 -17.97 5.50
CA GLN A 382 -0.33 -16.76 4.97
C GLN A 382 -1.22 -17.05 3.75
N LEU A 383 -0.76 -17.90 2.82
CA LEU A 383 -1.56 -18.31 1.67
C LEU A 383 -2.81 -19.12 2.10
N ASN A 384 -2.68 -20.03 3.07
CA ASN A 384 -3.80 -20.79 3.61
C ASN A 384 -4.84 -19.88 4.29
N ASN A 385 -4.36 -18.91 5.09
CA ASN A 385 -5.25 -17.91 5.70
C ASN A 385 -5.97 -17.07 4.64
N LEU A 386 -5.26 -16.64 3.59
CA LEU A 386 -5.86 -15.87 2.50
C LEU A 386 -6.95 -16.67 1.76
N ARG A 387 -6.76 -17.98 1.57
CA ARG A 387 -7.80 -18.86 1.01
C ARG A 387 -9.09 -18.86 1.85
N ALA A 388 -8.94 -18.99 3.16
CA ALA A 388 -10.08 -18.93 4.07
C ALA A 388 -10.75 -17.56 4.06
N GLN A 389 -9.96 -16.49 3.97
CA GLN A 389 -10.47 -15.12 3.86
C GLN A 389 -11.24 -14.92 2.54
N ILE A 390 -10.75 -15.41 1.40
CA ILE A 390 -11.44 -15.33 0.11
C ILE A 390 -12.80 -16.03 0.16
N ASP A 391 -12.87 -17.22 0.76
CA ASP A 391 -14.15 -17.92 0.94
C ASP A 391 -15.13 -17.10 1.78
N ALA A 392 -14.66 -16.52 2.88
CA ALA A 392 -15.47 -15.67 3.75
C ALA A 392 -15.90 -14.37 3.03
N ASP A 393 -14.99 -13.69 2.31
CA ASP A 393 -15.25 -12.45 1.58
C ASP A 393 -16.34 -12.65 0.53
N VAL A 394 -16.24 -13.72 -0.28
CA VAL A 394 -17.21 -14.02 -1.34
C VAL A 394 -18.58 -14.35 -0.76
N ARG A 395 -18.64 -15.19 0.27
CA ARG A 395 -19.93 -15.54 0.93
C ARG A 395 -20.57 -14.31 1.57
N THR A 396 -19.78 -13.48 2.25
CA THR A 396 -20.26 -12.24 2.87
C THR A 396 -20.79 -11.27 1.82
N ALA A 397 -20.08 -11.11 0.70
CA ALA A 397 -20.49 -10.21 -0.38
C ALA A 397 -21.82 -10.69 -1.01
N LEU A 398 -22.01 -11.99 -1.24
CA LEU A 398 -23.26 -12.56 -1.76
C LEU A 398 -24.42 -12.40 -0.79
N LEU A 399 -24.20 -12.63 0.52
CA LEU A 399 -25.23 -12.43 1.54
C LEU A 399 -25.64 -10.95 1.65
N ASN A 400 -24.66 -10.05 1.59
CA ASN A 400 -24.93 -8.61 1.63
C ASN A 400 -25.72 -8.18 0.39
N LEU A 401 -25.37 -8.69 -0.80
CA LEU A 401 -26.10 -8.37 -2.04
C LEU A 401 -27.54 -8.86 -1.97
N GLN A 402 -27.79 -10.10 -1.54
CA GLN A 402 -29.14 -10.63 -1.40
C GLN A 402 -29.96 -9.80 -0.39
N SER A 403 -29.37 -9.47 0.75
CA SER A 403 -30.06 -8.68 1.77
C SER A 403 -30.34 -7.26 1.30
N SER A 404 -29.40 -6.62 0.57
CA SER A 404 -29.58 -5.25 0.07
C SER A 404 -30.68 -5.18 -0.99
N ASP A 405 -30.76 -6.16 -1.89
CA ASP A 405 -31.81 -6.26 -2.90
C ASP A 405 -33.22 -6.35 -2.25
N GLU A 406 -33.38 -7.22 -1.23
CA GLU A 406 -34.62 -7.32 -0.46
C GLU A 406 -34.96 -6.02 0.27
N LEU A 407 -33.96 -5.33 0.85
CA LEU A 407 -34.14 -4.06 1.55
C LEU A 407 -34.58 -2.94 0.60
N VAL A 408 -34.06 -2.86 -0.61
CA VAL A 408 -34.50 -1.88 -1.63
C VAL A 408 -35.98 -2.05 -1.94
N ALA A 409 -36.45 -3.31 -2.14
CA ALA A 409 -37.86 -3.57 -2.42
C ALA A 409 -38.77 -3.14 -1.26
N VAL A 410 -38.39 -3.44 -0.01
CA VAL A 410 -39.15 -3.01 1.19
C VAL A 410 -39.13 -1.50 1.36
N ALA A 411 -37.96 -0.86 1.21
CA ALA A 411 -37.83 0.58 1.37
C ALA A 411 -38.65 1.36 0.33
N ARG A 412 -38.68 0.88 -0.92
CA ARG A 412 -39.53 1.45 -1.98
C ARG A 412 -41.01 1.38 -1.61
N SER A 413 -41.48 0.20 -1.15
CA SER A 413 -42.86 0.02 -0.69
C SER A 413 -43.21 0.94 0.49
N ASN A 414 -42.25 1.17 1.41
CA ASN A 414 -42.43 2.10 2.54
C ASN A 414 -42.59 3.56 2.07
N VAL A 415 -41.85 3.99 1.06
CA VAL A 415 -42.03 5.32 0.46
C VAL A 415 -43.43 5.46 -0.09
N ASP A 416 -43.91 4.52 -0.91
CA ASP A 416 -45.22 4.56 -1.52
C ASP A 416 -46.34 4.63 -0.44
N LEU A 417 -46.24 3.86 0.66
CA LEU A 417 -47.18 3.88 1.76
C LEU A 417 -47.15 5.16 2.58
N ALA A 418 -45.96 5.69 2.84
CA ALA A 418 -45.77 6.94 3.59
C ALA A 418 -46.36 8.14 2.80
N GLU A 419 -46.11 8.21 1.49
CA GLU A 419 -46.66 9.26 0.62
C GLU A 419 -48.23 9.21 0.53
N GLN A 420 -48.78 8.00 0.44
CA GLN A 420 -50.24 7.81 0.49
C GLN A 420 -50.79 8.28 1.84
N THR A 421 -50.15 7.93 2.95
CA THR A 421 -50.54 8.35 4.30
C THR A 421 -50.50 9.89 4.43
N LEU A 422 -49.42 10.51 3.96
CA LEU A 422 -49.29 11.98 3.98
C LEU A 422 -50.39 12.67 3.16
N THR A 423 -50.72 12.11 1.99
CA THR A 423 -51.78 12.64 1.15
C THR A 423 -53.13 12.61 1.91
N GLN A 424 -53.47 11.47 2.53
CA GLN A 424 -54.69 11.33 3.33
C GLN A 424 -54.70 12.28 4.55
N SER A 425 -53.58 12.43 5.26
CA SER A 425 -53.47 13.35 6.41
C SER A 425 -53.65 14.79 6.01
N ARG A 426 -53.13 15.20 4.85
CA ARG A 426 -53.33 16.58 4.29
C ARG A 426 -54.76 16.81 3.88
N ASP A 427 -55.45 15.83 3.26
CA ASP A 427 -56.85 15.95 2.88
C ASP A 427 -57.74 16.07 4.13
N ARG A 428 -57.53 15.30 5.17
CA ARG A 428 -58.21 15.40 6.45
C ARG A 428 -58.01 16.72 7.16
N PHE A 429 -56.75 17.23 7.16
CA PHE A 429 -56.41 18.53 7.71
C PHE A 429 -57.08 19.68 6.95
N SER A 430 -57.09 19.60 5.62
CA SER A 430 -57.76 20.59 4.77
C SER A 430 -59.26 20.62 4.97
N ALA A 431 -59.87 19.46 5.24
CA ALA A 431 -61.30 19.33 5.55
C ALA A 431 -61.66 19.71 7.01
N GLY A 432 -60.65 20.04 7.85
CA GLY A 432 -60.85 20.42 9.25
C GLY A 432 -61.22 19.28 10.17
N VAL A 433 -60.97 18.01 9.78
CA VAL A 433 -61.25 16.79 10.57
C VAL A 433 -60.02 16.17 11.22
N ALA A 434 -58.82 16.72 10.96
CA ALA A 434 -57.55 16.37 11.60
C ALA A 434 -56.81 17.62 12.04
N ASP A 435 -55.87 17.48 12.99
CA ASP A 435 -55.00 18.56 13.43
C ASP A 435 -53.65 18.59 12.67
N SER A 436 -52.88 19.62 12.88
CA SER A 436 -51.54 19.77 12.25
C SER A 436 -50.56 18.68 12.69
N VAL A 437 -50.77 18.01 13.83
CA VAL A 437 -49.87 16.97 14.36
C VAL A 437 -49.82 15.75 13.46
N GLU A 438 -51.04 15.33 12.96
CA GLU A 438 -51.16 14.20 12.04
C GLU A 438 -50.39 14.43 10.74
N VAL A 439 -50.44 15.67 10.20
CA VAL A 439 -49.70 16.05 8.98
C VAL A 439 -48.20 16.06 9.23
N VAL A 440 -47.74 16.69 10.32
CA VAL A 440 -46.30 16.76 10.67
C VAL A 440 -45.73 15.34 10.87
N GLN A 441 -46.42 14.43 11.58
CA GLN A 441 -46.02 13.06 11.76
C GLN A 441 -45.94 12.28 10.43
N SER A 442 -46.87 12.55 9.51
CA SER A 442 -46.86 11.91 8.18
C SER A 442 -45.71 12.46 7.33
N GLU A 443 -45.35 13.79 7.44
CA GLU A 443 -44.21 14.37 6.80
C GLU A 443 -42.88 13.82 7.32
N GLU A 444 -42.76 13.56 8.64
CA GLU A 444 -41.61 12.88 9.24
C GLU A 444 -41.49 11.43 8.72
N ALA A 445 -42.57 10.71 8.61
CA ALA A 445 -42.61 9.36 8.08
C ALA A 445 -42.12 9.29 6.62
N VAL A 446 -42.61 10.21 5.77
CA VAL A 446 -42.18 10.33 4.36
C VAL A 446 -40.68 10.66 4.29
N ALA A 447 -40.20 11.63 5.10
CA ALA A 447 -38.79 11.98 5.13
C ALA A 447 -37.91 10.78 5.51
N SER A 448 -38.31 10.04 6.55
CA SER A 448 -37.59 8.83 6.99
C SER A 448 -37.63 7.73 5.93
N ALA A 449 -38.76 7.53 5.26
CA ALA A 449 -38.90 6.52 4.21
C ALA A 449 -38.00 6.83 3.00
N HIS A 450 -37.97 8.10 2.54
CA HIS A 450 -37.07 8.50 1.46
C HIS A 450 -35.60 8.33 1.83
N GLN A 451 -35.17 8.72 3.04
CA GLN A 451 -33.80 8.52 3.47
C GLN A 451 -33.43 7.04 3.50
N GLN A 452 -34.30 6.18 4.06
CA GLN A 452 -34.09 4.73 4.06
C GLN A 452 -34.00 4.13 2.64
N TYR A 453 -34.76 4.64 1.70
CA TYR A 453 -34.70 4.22 0.31
C TYR A 453 -33.39 4.62 -0.36
N ILE A 454 -32.94 5.87 -0.17
CA ILE A 454 -31.62 6.35 -0.66
C ILE A 454 -30.50 5.50 -0.08
N ASP A 455 -30.53 5.26 1.24
CA ASP A 455 -29.52 4.43 1.93
C ASP A 455 -29.53 2.99 1.42
N SER A 456 -30.72 2.43 1.11
CA SER A 456 -30.83 1.06 0.58
C SER A 456 -30.26 0.94 -0.84
N LEU A 457 -30.45 1.95 -1.69
CA LEU A 457 -29.86 2.00 -3.02
C LEU A 457 -28.33 2.09 -2.96
N PHE A 458 -27.80 2.95 -2.10
CA PHE A 458 -26.36 3.05 -1.89
C PHE A 458 -25.76 1.74 -1.37
N ASN A 459 -26.43 1.07 -0.42
CA ASN A 459 -25.95 -0.19 0.14
C ASN A 459 -25.98 -1.31 -0.92
N ASP A 460 -26.97 -1.34 -1.79
CA ASP A 460 -27.08 -2.32 -2.86
C ASP A 460 -25.96 -2.13 -3.92
N ASP A 461 -25.76 -0.92 -4.40
CA ASP A 461 -24.69 -0.62 -5.35
C ASP A 461 -23.29 -0.85 -4.74
N SER A 462 -23.12 -0.55 -3.45
CA SER A 462 -21.88 -0.85 -2.71
C SER A 462 -21.67 -2.35 -2.53
N ALA A 463 -22.72 -3.14 -2.32
CA ALA A 463 -22.65 -4.59 -2.23
C ALA A 463 -22.24 -5.21 -3.58
N LYS A 464 -22.78 -4.69 -4.71
CA LYS A 464 -22.37 -5.08 -6.07
C LYS A 464 -20.88 -4.84 -6.31
N LEU A 465 -20.39 -3.64 -5.99
CA LEU A 465 -18.94 -3.31 -6.10
C LEU A 465 -18.08 -4.23 -5.22
N SER A 466 -18.54 -4.51 -4.00
CA SER A 466 -17.84 -5.39 -3.06
C SER A 466 -17.80 -6.83 -3.58
N LEU A 467 -18.85 -7.32 -4.19
CA LEU A 467 -18.89 -8.65 -4.80
C LEU A 467 -17.92 -8.74 -5.99
N VAL A 468 -17.93 -7.76 -6.88
CA VAL A 468 -17.03 -7.70 -8.03
C VAL A 468 -15.55 -7.69 -7.56
N ARG A 469 -15.24 -6.94 -6.50
CA ARG A 469 -13.92 -6.95 -5.85
C ARG A 469 -13.61 -8.31 -5.22
N ALA A 470 -14.57 -8.92 -4.51
CA ALA A 470 -14.38 -10.23 -3.89
C ALA A 470 -14.09 -11.33 -4.92
N MET A 471 -14.62 -11.19 -6.14
CA MET A 471 -14.30 -12.06 -7.28
C MET A 471 -13.00 -11.71 -8.00
N GLY A 472 -12.33 -10.60 -7.68
CA GLY A 472 -11.09 -10.15 -8.32
C GLY A 472 -11.28 -9.62 -9.73
N MET A 473 -12.41 -9.03 -10.01
CA MET A 473 -12.80 -8.50 -11.34
C MET A 473 -13.25 -7.02 -11.26
N ALA A 474 -12.72 -6.24 -10.31
CA ALA A 474 -13.23 -4.90 -10.02
C ALA A 474 -13.14 -3.98 -11.26
N GLU A 475 -12.02 -3.95 -11.96
CA GLU A 475 -11.82 -3.08 -13.12
C GLU A 475 -12.71 -3.45 -14.33
N GLU A 476 -12.92 -4.74 -14.56
CA GLU A 476 -13.72 -5.24 -15.69
C GLU A 476 -15.22 -5.28 -15.34
N GLY A 477 -15.56 -5.74 -14.15
CA GLY A 477 -16.93 -5.94 -13.71
C GLY A 477 -17.70 -4.63 -13.52
N VAL A 478 -17.05 -3.55 -13.07
CA VAL A 478 -17.73 -2.25 -13.01
C VAL A 478 -18.22 -1.82 -14.40
N LYS A 479 -17.47 -2.05 -15.45
CA LYS A 479 -17.89 -1.76 -16.82
C LYS A 479 -19.08 -2.61 -17.28
N GLU A 480 -19.21 -3.81 -16.73
CA GLU A 480 -20.29 -4.75 -17.08
C GLU A 480 -21.58 -4.45 -16.28
N TYR A 481 -21.46 -4.25 -14.97
CA TYR A 481 -22.59 -4.12 -14.06
C TYR A 481 -23.16 -2.70 -13.95
N PHE A 482 -22.39 -1.69 -14.38
CA PHE A 482 -22.81 -0.27 -14.40
C PHE A 482 -22.87 0.29 -15.83
N LYS A 483 -22.95 -0.56 -16.88
CA LYS A 483 -23.23 -0.16 -18.26
C LYS A 483 -24.68 0.28 -18.39
N GLY A 484 -24.89 1.58 -18.58
CA GLY A 484 -26.21 2.15 -18.86
C GLY A 484 -26.68 3.18 -17.86
N GLN A 485 -25.81 3.64 -16.99
CA GLN A 485 -26.06 4.79 -16.12
C GLN A 485 -25.74 6.10 -16.81
#